data_1d0a3236cc2e553a65a939fae6a3530d
#
_entry.id   1d0a3236cc2e553a65a939fae6a3530d
#
_cell.length_a   1.000
_cell.length_b   1.000
_cell.length_c   1.000
_cell.angle_alpha   90.00
_cell.angle_beta   90.00
_cell.angle_gamma   90.00
#
_symmetry.space_group_name_H-M   'P 1'
#
loop_
_entity.id
_entity.type
_entity.pdbx_description
1 polymer ?
#
loop_
_entity_poly.entity_id
_entity_poly.type
_entity_poly.pdbx_seq_one_letter_code
_entity_poly.pdbx_strand_id
1 'polypeptide(L)'
;TVSYSEKEKYYNGRELTPKHDFFTYKLEELEIATHIEAGKLDFSTPKAMSLAGSDEIEIAKDSYVDIDWGVNYSGIYDFIIEAEGKGELFVIFDEIMSDNQIYANRLGASQLIYFKLQSCNLHFISAEPYVMRYTRFVAKGINVKIRKLSLRHIAFPQAEIKTRFVGDDEKMAKIYDAAVETFRANAVDIYMDCPSRERAGWLCDSFFTSRVEY
;
A
#
# COMPACT_ATOMS: atom_id res chain seq x y z
N THR A 1 -5.42 7.10 -23.40
CA THR A 1 -4.20 6.48 -23.97
C THR A 1 -3.07 7.48 -23.88
N VAL A 2 -2.05 7.20 -23.08
CA VAL A 2 -0.86 8.06 -22.99
C VAL A 2 0.00 7.77 -24.23
N SER A 3 0.35 8.82 -24.99
CA SER A 3 1.19 8.66 -26.17
C SER A 3 2.63 8.30 -25.79
N TYR A 4 3.39 7.75 -26.73
CA TYR A 4 4.81 7.40 -26.51
C TYR A 4 5.62 8.65 -26.07
N SER A 5 5.37 9.81 -26.68
CA SER A 5 6.01 11.07 -26.30
C SER A 5 5.65 11.55 -24.89
N GLU A 6 4.44 11.24 -24.41
CA GLU A 6 4.03 11.52 -23.05
C GLU A 6 4.67 10.56 -22.04
N LYS A 7 4.92 9.31 -22.44
CA LYS A 7 5.68 8.34 -21.66
C LYS A 7 7.11 8.82 -21.43
N GLU A 8 7.80 9.25 -22.49
CA GLU A 8 9.15 9.82 -22.37
C GLU A 8 9.18 11.05 -21.46
N LYS A 9 8.16 11.92 -21.58
CA LYS A 9 8.01 13.12 -20.79
C LYS A 9 7.76 12.80 -19.30
N TYR A 10 6.94 11.80 -19.03
CA TYR A 10 6.64 11.31 -17.68
C TYR A 10 7.89 10.78 -16.97
N TYR A 11 8.72 10.05 -17.69
CA TYR A 11 9.97 9.51 -17.17
C TYR A 11 11.15 10.49 -17.25
N ASN A 12 10.87 11.74 -17.61
CA ASN A 12 11.85 12.84 -17.60
C ASN A 12 13.09 12.53 -18.43
N GLY A 13 12.95 11.84 -19.56
CA GLY A 13 14.02 11.44 -20.45
C GLY A 13 15.00 10.42 -19.84
N ARG A 14 14.65 9.82 -18.69
CA ARG A 14 15.48 8.78 -18.09
C ARG A 14 15.40 7.52 -18.94
N GLU A 15 16.54 6.88 -19.10
CA GLU A 15 16.61 5.55 -19.69
C GLU A 15 15.85 4.56 -18.80
N LEU A 16 14.69 4.11 -19.27
CA LEU A 16 13.85 3.16 -18.54
C LEU A 16 14.39 1.74 -18.61
N THR A 17 15.26 1.48 -19.59
CA THR A 17 15.89 0.19 -19.74
C THR A 17 17.17 0.18 -18.93
N PRO A 18 17.22 -0.56 -17.80
CA PRO A 18 18.45 -0.75 -17.08
C PRO A 18 19.51 -1.33 -18.01
N LYS A 19 20.75 -0.84 -17.93
CA LYS A 19 21.89 -1.33 -18.72
C LYS A 19 22.36 -2.74 -18.35
N HIS A 20 21.50 -3.50 -17.72
CA HIS A 20 21.75 -4.85 -17.27
C HIS A 20 20.90 -5.82 -18.05
N ASP A 21 21.49 -6.85 -18.65
CA ASP A 21 20.80 -7.85 -19.47
C ASP A 21 19.61 -8.51 -18.79
N PHE A 22 19.57 -8.48 -17.46
CA PHE A 22 18.49 -9.03 -16.65
C PHE A 22 17.21 -8.18 -16.68
N PHE A 23 17.30 -6.90 -17.05
CA PHE A 23 16.19 -5.93 -17.02
C PHE A 23 16.05 -5.19 -18.37
N THR A 24 16.31 -5.84 -19.47
CA THR A 24 16.15 -5.24 -20.80
C THR A 24 14.69 -5.22 -21.21
N TYR A 25 13.95 -4.20 -20.74
CA TYR A 25 12.61 -3.91 -21.24
C TYR A 25 12.71 -2.82 -22.31
N LYS A 26 12.08 -3.04 -23.46
CA LYS A 26 11.77 -1.92 -24.34
C LYS A 26 10.58 -1.17 -23.76
N LEU A 27 10.50 0.13 -24.05
CA LEU A 27 9.36 0.97 -23.62
C LEU A 27 8.01 0.38 -24.06
N GLU A 28 7.99 -0.26 -25.23
CA GLU A 28 6.82 -0.91 -25.80
C GLU A 28 6.41 -2.19 -25.05
N GLU A 29 7.33 -2.78 -24.30
CA GLU A 29 7.10 -3.98 -23.50
C GLU A 29 6.58 -3.65 -22.10
N LEU A 30 6.65 -2.39 -21.67
CA LEU A 30 6.09 -1.94 -20.43
C LEU A 30 4.56 -1.83 -20.56
N GLU A 31 3.83 -2.66 -19.84
CA GLU A 31 2.40 -2.50 -19.68
C GLU A 31 2.10 -1.21 -18.91
N ILE A 32 1.80 -0.16 -19.65
CA ILE A 32 1.33 1.08 -19.09
C ILE A 32 -0.20 1.04 -19.14
N ALA A 33 -0.85 1.47 -18.03
CA ALA A 33 -2.28 1.60 -18.01
C ALA A 33 -2.76 2.39 -19.23
N THR A 34 -3.34 1.69 -20.20
CA THR A 34 -3.78 2.27 -21.47
C THR A 34 -5.12 2.99 -21.36
N HIS A 35 -5.75 2.93 -20.19
CA HIS A 35 -7.06 3.51 -19.96
C HIS A 35 -7.18 4.00 -18.53
N ILE A 36 -7.21 5.33 -18.35
CA ILE A 36 -7.64 5.97 -17.11
C ILE A 36 -9.06 6.47 -17.40
N GLU A 37 -10.06 5.66 -17.09
CA GLU A 37 -11.42 6.17 -16.98
C GLU A 37 -11.59 6.79 -15.60
N ALA A 38 -11.71 8.10 -15.56
CA ALA A 38 -12.27 8.81 -14.42
C ALA A 38 -13.79 8.56 -14.41
N GLY A 39 -14.20 7.37 -14.02
CA GLY A 39 -15.57 7.10 -13.66
C GLY A 39 -15.83 7.77 -12.31
N LYS A 40 -16.88 8.57 -12.21
CA LYS A 40 -17.42 8.98 -10.90
C LYS A 40 -18.00 7.74 -10.23
N LEU A 41 -17.17 7.02 -9.49
CA LEU A 41 -17.70 6.23 -8.41
C LEU A 41 -18.34 7.22 -7.45
N ASP A 42 -19.58 7.01 -7.08
CA ASP A 42 -20.23 7.82 -6.08
C ASP A 42 -19.60 7.52 -4.72
N PHE A 43 -18.62 8.30 -4.34
CA PHE A 43 -17.94 8.22 -3.06
C PHE A 43 -18.72 8.90 -1.92
N SER A 44 -20.00 9.23 -2.14
CA SER A 44 -20.79 10.01 -1.19
C SER A 44 -21.04 9.33 0.16
N THR A 45 -20.81 8.03 0.26
CA THR A 45 -20.93 7.28 1.53
C THR A 45 -19.92 6.14 1.64
N PRO A 46 -18.67 6.40 2.05
CA PRO A 46 -17.74 5.33 2.37
C PRO A 46 -18.28 4.56 3.58
N LYS A 47 -18.56 3.30 3.41
CA LYS A 47 -18.71 2.38 4.54
C LYS A 47 -17.32 1.88 4.91
N ALA A 48 -16.69 2.52 5.90
CA ALA A 48 -15.55 1.92 6.55
C ALA A 48 -16.02 0.63 7.24
N MET A 49 -15.59 -0.51 6.76
CA MET A 49 -15.78 -1.78 7.45
C MET A 49 -14.60 -2.00 8.38
N SER A 50 -14.87 -2.03 9.67
CA SER A 50 -13.94 -2.62 10.62
C SER A 50 -13.90 -4.13 10.37
N LEU A 51 -12.72 -4.69 10.11
CA LEU A 51 -12.51 -6.14 9.93
C LEU A 51 -12.62 -6.94 11.23
N ALA A 52 -12.94 -6.31 12.34
CA ALA A 52 -13.12 -7.00 13.60
C ALA A 52 -14.26 -8.03 13.48
N GLY A 53 -13.92 -9.22 13.02
CA GLY A 53 -14.77 -10.40 13.05
C GLY A 53 -15.39 -10.87 11.72
N SER A 54 -15.01 -10.33 10.57
CA SER A 54 -15.48 -10.83 9.27
C SER A 54 -14.36 -11.51 8.49
N ASP A 55 -14.48 -12.83 8.30
CA ASP A 55 -13.56 -13.61 7.44
C ASP A 55 -13.82 -13.36 5.95
N GLU A 56 -14.85 -12.57 5.60
CA GLU A 56 -15.33 -12.40 4.24
C GLU A 56 -15.86 -10.99 3.99
N ILE A 57 -15.46 -10.40 2.86
CA ILE A 57 -15.89 -9.09 2.38
C ILE A 57 -16.47 -9.25 0.99
N GLU A 58 -17.74 -8.93 0.83
CA GLU A 58 -18.39 -8.90 -0.48
C GLU A 58 -18.34 -7.49 -1.08
N ILE A 59 -17.91 -7.41 -2.33
CA ILE A 59 -17.80 -6.17 -3.09
C ILE A 59 -18.69 -6.34 -4.33
N ALA A 60 -19.78 -5.59 -4.38
CA ALA A 60 -20.68 -5.63 -5.52
C ALA A 60 -19.99 -5.06 -6.78
N LYS A 61 -20.46 -5.48 -7.94
CA LYS A 61 -20.02 -4.93 -9.22
C LYS A 61 -20.11 -3.40 -9.22
N ASP A 62 -19.06 -2.77 -9.75
CA ASP A 62 -18.92 -1.32 -9.88
C ASP A 62 -19.03 -0.57 -8.53
N SER A 63 -18.60 -1.20 -7.46
CA SER A 63 -18.56 -0.63 -6.12
C SER A 63 -17.21 -0.83 -5.43
N TYR A 64 -17.08 -0.25 -4.23
CA TYR A 64 -15.88 -0.35 -3.44
C TYR A 64 -16.17 -0.61 -1.96
N VAL A 65 -15.14 -1.06 -1.25
CA VAL A 65 -15.13 -1.18 0.20
C VAL A 65 -13.84 -0.58 0.74
N ASP A 66 -13.95 0.29 1.74
CA ASP A 66 -12.83 0.86 2.46
C ASP A 66 -12.57 0.11 3.76
N ILE A 67 -11.30 -0.04 4.09
CA ILE A 67 -10.80 -0.70 5.28
C ILE A 67 -9.88 0.27 6.00
N ASP A 68 -10.16 0.54 7.27
CA ASP A 68 -9.24 1.21 8.20
C ASP A 68 -8.61 0.15 9.09
N TRP A 69 -7.30 -0.01 9.00
CA TRP A 69 -6.52 -0.92 9.83
C TRP A 69 -6.30 -0.39 11.26
N GLY A 70 -6.78 0.82 11.54
CA GLY A 70 -6.68 1.48 12.85
C GLY A 70 -5.36 2.20 13.09
N VAL A 71 -4.26 1.63 12.64
CA VAL A 71 -2.91 2.23 12.68
C VAL A 71 -2.21 2.05 11.34
N ASN A 72 -1.12 2.77 11.15
CA ASN A 72 -0.28 2.62 9.96
C ASN A 72 0.60 1.37 10.11
N TYR A 73 0.48 0.43 9.18
CA TYR A 73 1.27 -0.80 9.14
C TYR A 73 2.19 -0.84 7.92
N SER A 74 3.36 -1.43 8.09
CA SER A 74 4.17 -1.96 7.00
C SER A 74 4.02 -3.48 6.95
N GLY A 75 3.61 -4.04 5.81
CA GLY A 75 3.38 -5.48 5.78
C GLY A 75 3.03 -6.07 4.42
N ILE A 76 3.01 -7.38 4.40
CA ILE A 76 2.66 -8.21 3.25
C ILE A 76 1.15 -8.47 3.27
N TYR A 77 0.44 -8.12 2.21
CA TYR A 77 -0.94 -8.53 2.02
C TYR A 77 -1.06 -10.02 1.82
N ASP A 78 -2.06 -10.61 2.47
CA ASP A 78 -2.42 -12.02 2.34
C ASP A 78 -3.95 -12.14 2.34
N PHE A 79 -4.53 -12.54 1.20
CA PHE A 79 -5.98 -12.71 1.06
C PHE A 79 -6.35 -13.64 -0.10
N ILE A 80 -7.60 -14.10 -0.09
CA ILE A 80 -8.16 -14.93 -1.16
C ILE A 80 -9.16 -14.08 -1.94
N ILE A 81 -9.07 -14.11 -3.26
CA ILE A 81 -10.01 -13.48 -4.20
C ILE A 81 -10.89 -14.57 -4.78
N GLU A 82 -12.21 -14.45 -4.61
CA GLU A 82 -13.19 -15.27 -5.30
C GLU A 82 -14.02 -14.39 -6.25
N ALA A 83 -14.13 -14.81 -7.49
CA ALA A 83 -14.90 -14.09 -8.50
C ALA A 83 -15.46 -15.04 -9.56
N GLU A 84 -16.66 -14.74 -10.07
CA GLU A 84 -17.28 -15.45 -11.19
C GLU A 84 -17.51 -14.50 -12.36
N GLY A 85 -16.93 -14.82 -13.54
CA GLY A 85 -17.00 -13.99 -14.74
C GLY A 85 -15.70 -13.25 -15.01
N LYS A 86 -15.78 -12.12 -15.72
CA LYS A 86 -14.64 -11.29 -16.10
C LYS A 86 -14.80 -9.88 -15.57
N GLY A 87 -13.73 -9.30 -15.07
CA GLY A 87 -13.70 -7.94 -14.56
C GLY A 87 -12.34 -7.56 -13.99
N GLU A 88 -12.33 -6.52 -13.19
CA GLU A 88 -11.11 -5.93 -12.65
C GLU A 88 -11.27 -5.70 -11.14
N LEU A 89 -10.19 -5.91 -10.40
CA LEU A 89 -10.09 -5.55 -8.99
C LEU A 89 -8.88 -4.64 -8.81
N PHE A 90 -9.10 -3.51 -8.14
CA PHE A 90 -8.06 -2.58 -7.73
C PHE A 90 -7.97 -2.60 -6.21
N VAL A 91 -6.76 -2.72 -5.70
CA VAL A 91 -6.46 -2.60 -4.27
C VAL A 91 -5.61 -1.34 -4.12
N ILE A 92 -6.25 -0.27 -3.68
CA ILE A 92 -5.62 1.05 -3.49
C ILE A 92 -5.34 1.21 -2.00
N PHE A 93 -4.18 1.71 -1.65
CA PHE A 93 -3.80 1.87 -0.24
C PHE A 93 -2.99 3.15 -0.01
N ASP A 94 -3.11 3.70 1.18
CA ASP A 94 -2.32 4.84 1.63
C ASP A 94 -2.29 4.89 3.18
N GLU A 95 -1.36 5.66 3.69
CA GLU A 95 -1.20 5.96 5.12
C GLU A 95 -2.27 6.93 5.61
N ILE A 96 -2.77 7.78 4.74
CA ILE A 96 -3.78 8.80 5.04
C ILE A 96 -4.98 8.70 4.10
N MET A 97 -6.12 9.15 4.61
CA MET A 97 -7.32 9.40 3.84
C MET A 97 -7.68 10.89 3.98
N SER A 98 -7.90 11.58 2.87
CA SER A 98 -8.32 12.97 2.84
C SER A 98 -9.59 13.11 2.02
N ASP A 99 -10.59 13.81 2.55
CA ASP A 99 -11.90 14.01 1.89
C ASP A 99 -12.54 12.69 1.43
N ASN A 100 -12.44 11.65 2.26
CA ASN A 100 -12.88 10.29 1.95
C ASN A 100 -12.20 9.68 0.71
N GLN A 101 -11.02 10.16 0.35
CA GLN A 101 -10.24 9.66 -0.77
C GLN A 101 -8.91 9.06 -0.31
N ILE A 102 -8.56 7.95 -0.93
CA ILE A 102 -7.24 7.34 -0.85
C ILE A 102 -6.54 7.61 -2.18
N TYR A 103 -5.39 8.28 -2.13
CA TYR A 103 -4.68 8.70 -3.34
C TYR A 103 -3.59 7.70 -3.70
N ALA A 104 -3.80 6.94 -4.78
CA ALA A 104 -2.90 5.88 -5.23
C ALA A 104 -1.47 6.34 -5.62
N ASN A 105 -1.26 7.65 -5.77
CA ASN A 105 0.02 8.22 -6.19
C ASN A 105 0.46 9.43 -5.36
N ARG A 106 -0.02 9.53 -4.12
CA ARG A 106 0.25 10.69 -3.23
C ARG A 106 1.74 10.98 -3.08
N LEU A 107 2.58 9.97 -2.98
CA LEU A 107 4.02 10.11 -2.77
C LEU A 107 4.85 10.00 -4.06
N GLY A 108 4.23 10.11 -5.23
CA GLY A 108 4.90 9.92 -6.51
C GLY A 108 5.26 8.46 -6.82
N ALA A 109 4.75 7.52 -6.03
CA ALA A 109 4.83 6.08 -6.25
C ALA A 109 3.41 5.50 -6.38
N SER A 110 3.26 4.44 -7.15
CA SER A 110 1.97 3.77 -7.30
C SER A 110 1.65 2.94 -6.05
N GLN A 111 0.61 3.33 -5.33
CA GLN A 111 0.07 2.61 -4.17
C GLN A 111 -1.18 1.85 -4.60
N LEU A 112 -1.00 0.93 -5.54
CA LEU A 112 -2.06 0.21 -6.23
C LEU A 112 -1.61 -1.17 -6.62
N ILE A 113 -2.43 -2.19 -6.34
CA ILE A 113 -2.31 -3.53 -6.89
C ILE A 113 -3.51 -3.75 -7.82
N TYR A 114 -3.25 -4.20 -9.02
CA TYR A 114 -4.26 -4.42 -10.05
C TYR A 114 -4.38 -5.90 -10.43
N PHE A 115 -5.62 -6.38 -10.49
CA PHE A 115 -5.96 -7.72 -10.94
C PHE A 115 -6.93 -7.65 -12.10
N LYS A 116 -6.55 -8.27 -13.22
CA LYS A 116 -7.48 -8.61 -14.29
C LYS A 116 -8.06 -9.97 -14.00
N LEU A 117 -9.32 -10.02 -13.62
CA LEU A 117 -9.96 -11.23 -13.14
C LEU A 117 -10.69 -11.97 -14.26
N GLN A 118 -10.58 -13.28 -14.21
CA GLN A 118 -11.51 -14.24 -14.80
C GLN A 118 -12.00 -15.11 -13.66
N SER A 119 -13.09 -15.90 -13.85
CA SER A 119 -13.57 -16.78 -12.80
C SER A 119 -12.43 -17.46 -12.06
N CYS A 120 -12.27 -17.17 -10.78
CA CYS A 120 -11.11 -17.60 -10.00
C CYS A 120 -11.43 -17.80 -8.52
N ASN A 121 -10.59 -18.62 -7.91
CA ASN A 121 -10.36 -18.69 -6.47
C ASN A 121 -8.84 -18.58 -6.30
N LEU A 122 -8.35 -17.37 -6.07
CA LEU A 122 -6.93 -17.04 -6.09
C LEU A 122 -6.46 -16.65 -4.69
N HIS A 123 -5.49 -17.36 -4.15
CA HIS A 123 -4.76 -16.93 -2.98
C HIS A 123 -3.64 -15.99 -3.40
N PHE A 124 -3.71 -14.75 -2.94
CA PHE A 124 -2.73 -13.72 -3.21
C PHE A 124 -1.90 -13.41 -1.96
N ILE A 125 -0.60 -13.40 -2.15
CA ILE A 125 0.37 -12.89 -1.18
C ILE A 125 1.22 -11.86 -1.92
N SER A 126 1.31 -10.63 -1.41
CA SER A 126 2.11 -9.61 -2.08
C SER A 126 3.60 -9.96 -2.07
N ALA A 127 4.29 -9.64 -3.17
CA ALA A 127 5.71 -9.94 -3.33
C ALA A 127 6.60 -9.05 -2.47
N GLU A 128 6.08 -7.90 -2.04
CA GLU A 128 6.78 -6.92 -1.22
C GLU A 128 5.87 -6.36 -0.14
N PRO A 129 6.42 -5.79 0.94
CA PRO A 129 5.64 -5.08 1.94
C PRO A 129 5.13 -3.75 1.37
N TYR A 130 3.91 -3.40 1.76
CA TYR A 130 3.30 -2.11 1.51
C TYR A 130 3.02 -1.41 2.83
N VAL A 131 2.88 -0.08 2.79
CA VAL A 131 2.59 0.72 3.97
C VAL A 131 1.21 1.34 3.83
N MET A 132 0.37 1.12 4.80
CA MET A 132 -0.99 1.63 4.79
C MET A 132 -1.62 1.68 6.17
N ARG A 133 -2.51 2.62 6.35
CA ARG A 133 -3.58 2.57 7.31
C ARG A 133 -4.92 2.29 6.63
N TYR A 134 -5.07 2.75 5.39
CA TYR A 134 -6.31 2.61 4.64
C TYR A 134 -6.11 1.77 3.40
N THR A 135 -7.08 0.91 3.12
CA THR A 135 -7.11 0.09 1.90
C THR A 135 -8.50 0.21 1.29
N ARG A 136 -8.56 0.47 -0.01
CA ARG A 136 -9.79 0.46 -0.80
C ARG A 136 -9.74 -0.66 -1.83
N PHE A 137 -10.68 -1.58 -1.75
CA PHE A 137 -10.93 -2.56 -2.79
C PHE A 137 -12.01 -2.04 -3.74
N VAL A 138 -11.74 -1.97 -5.04
CA VAL A 138 -12.69 -1.53 -6.06
C VAL A 138 -12.92 -2.67 -7.04
N ALA A 139 -14.15 -3.13 -7.16
CA ALA A 139 -14.56 -4.13 -8.14
C ALA A 139 -15.19 -3.44 -9.35
N LYS A 140 -14.66 -3.67 -10.55
CA LYS A 140 -15.17 -3.11 -11.80
C LYS A 140 -15.64 -4.21 -12.75
N GLY A 141 -16.89 -4.14 -13.15
CA GLY A 141 -17.49 -5.06 -14.09
C GLY A 141 -17.85 -6.44 -13.53
N ILE A 142 -17.54 -6.73 -12.26
CA ILE A 142 -17.67 -8.04 -11.62
C ILE A 142 -17.97 -7.91 -10.13
N ASN A 143 -18.70 -8.89 -9.57
CA ASN A 143 -18.76 -9.05 -8.10
C ASN A 143 -17.51 -9.78 -7.62
N VAL A 144 -16.93 -9.33 -6.52
CA VAL A 144 -15.73 -9.92 -5.91
C VAL A 144 -15.98 -10.21 -4.45
N LYS A 145 -15.47 -11.35 -4.00
CA LYS A 145 -15.43 -11.71 -2.60
C LYS A 145 -13.98 -11.82 -2.18
N ILE A 146 -13.62 -11.12 -1.11
CA ILE A 146 -12.30 -11.19 -0.47
C ILE A 146 -12.46 -12.00 0.82
N ARG A 147 -11.63 -13.01 0.98
CA ARG A 147 -11.64 -13.86 2.17
C ARG A 147 -10.28 -13.86 2.86
N LYS A 148 -10.30 -14.06 4.17
CA LYS A 148 -9.12 -14.18 5.03
C LYS A 148 -8.14 -13.03 4.84
N LEU A 149 -8.66 -11.81 4.63
CA LEU A 149 -7.83 -10.64 4.47
C LEU A 149 -7.00 -10.44 5.74
N SER A 150 -5.70 -10.46 5.55
CA SER A 150 -4.73 -10.19 6.61
C SER A 150 -3.54 -9.39 6.09
N LEU A 151 -2.84 -8.77 7.00
CA LEU A 151 -1.58 -8.10 6.76
C LEU A 151 -0.52 -8.74 7.65
N ARG A 152 0.50 -9.33 7.03
CA ARG A 152 1.66 -9.84 7.77
C ARG A 152 2.58 -8.67 8.10
N HIS A 153 2.44 -8.15 9.31
CA HIS A 153 3.19 -6.98 9.77
C HIS A 153 4.69 -7.25 9.75
N ILE A 154 5.45 -6.33 9.13
CA ILE A 154 6.90 -6.31 9.08
C ILE A 154 7.36 -5.07 9.82
N ALA A 155 7.96 -5.26 10.99
CA ALA A 155 8.44 -4.18 11.84
C ALA A 155 9.47 -4.72 12.82
N PHE A 156 10.28 -3.83 13.39
CA PHE A 156 11.15 -4.17 14.51
C PHE A 156 10.32 -4.78 15.67
N PRO A 157 10.78 -5.89 16.28
CA PRO A 157 10.00 -6.61 17.28
C PRO A 157 9.66 -5.74 18.49
N GLN A 158 8.37 -5.65 18.85
CA GLN A 158 7.93 -4.90 20.05
C GLN A 158 8.61 -5.38 21.33
N ALA A 159 8.88 -6.68 21.44
CA ALA A 159 9.52 -7.27 22.62
C ALA A 159 10.95 -6.76 22.88
N GLU A 160 11.60 -6.21 21.84
CA GLU A 160 12.93 -5.63 21.94
C GLU A 160 12.91 -4.17 22.38
N ILE A 161 11.76 -3.51 22.38
CA ILE A 161 11.60 -2.13 22.85
C ILE A 161 11.59 -2.13 24.38
N LYS A 162 12.66 -1.62 24.98
CA LYS A 162 12.86 -1.61 26.43
C LYS A 162 12.59 -0.24 27.07
N THR A 163 12.49 0.79 26.25
CA THR A 163 12.25 2.17 26.70
C THR A 163 10.76 2.44 26.86
N ARG A 164 10.43 3.37 27.76
CA ARG A 164 9.08 3.86 27.96
C ARG A 164 9.09 5.33 28.35
N PHE A 165 8.07 6.05 27.95
CA PHE A 165 7.84 7.39 28.46
C PHE A 165 7.38 7.33 29.92
N VAL A 166 7.95 8.18 30.75
CA VAL A 166 7.55 8.36 32.17
C VAL A 166 7.28 9.83 32.39
N GLY A 167 6.02 10.20 32.57
CA GLY A 167 5.59 11.58 32.79
C GLY A 167 4.08 11.71 32.75
N ASP A 168 3.56 12.85 33.17
CA ASP A 168 2.12 13.11 33.28
C ASP A 168 1.54 13.81 32.03
N ASP A 169 2.37 14.14 31.07
CA ASP A 169 1.93 14.79 29.81
C ASP A 169 1.46 13.76 28.81
N GLU A 170 0.14 13.61 28.70
CA GLU A 170 -0.49 12.69 27.73
C GLU A 170 -0.13 12.99 26.28
N LYS A 171 0.13 14.24 25.93
CA LYS A 171 0.50 14.63 24.56
C LYS A 171 1.92 14.16 24.25
N MET A 172 2.83 14.31 25.20
CA MET A 172 4.20 13.80 25.07
C MET A 172 4.22 12.26 25.01
N ALA A 173 3.38 11.59 25.81
CA ALA A 173 3.23 10.15 25.75
C ALA A 173 2.82 9.68 24.34
N LYS A 174 1.81 10.33 23.73
CA LYS A 174 1.36 10.02 22.35
C LYS A 174 2.44 10.30 21.30
N ILE A 175 3.22 11.36 21.47
CA ILE A 175 4.36 11.67 20.58
C ILE A 175 5.42 10.59 20.70
N TYR A 176 5.72 10.17 21.93
CA TYR A 176 6.68 9.09 22.16
C TYR A 176 6.23 7.77 21.52
N ASP A 177 4.98 7.37 21.74
CA ASP A 177 4.42 6.15 21.15
C ASP A 177 4.46 6.19 19.62
N ALA A 178 4.12 7.33 19.01
CA ALA A 178 4.20 7.53 17.58
C ALA A 178 5.66 7.44 17.06
N ALA A 179 6.62 7.96 17.81
CA ALA A 179 8.04 7.87 17.48
C ALA A 179 8.54 6.42 17.53
N VAL A 180 8.13 5.66 18.56
CA VAL A 180 8.46 4.24 18.69
C VAL A 180 7.89 3.44 17.52
N GLU A 181 6.63 3.65 17.15
CA GLU A 181 6.02 2.96 16.00
C GLU A 181 6.68 3.36 14.67
N THR A 182 7.08 4.62 14.54
CA THR A 182 7.85 5.08 13.37
C THR A 182 9.22 4.39 13.30
N PHE A 183 9.93 4.30 14.41
CA PHE A 183 11.19 3.55 14.49
C PHE A 183 10.98 2.08 14.07
N ARG A 184 9.98 1.42 14.64
CA ARG A 184 9.69 0.01 14.35
C ARG A 184 9.38 -0.25 12.88
N ALA A 185 8.68 0.67 12.23
CA ALA A 185 8.35 0.56 10.81
C ALA A 185 9.58 0.76 9.90
N ASN A 186 10.60 1.48 10.35
CA ASN A 186 11.79 1.84 9.57
C ASN A 186 13.04 1.02 9.91
N ALA A 187 13.05 0.31 11.04
CA ALA A 187 14.18 -0.50 11.49
C ALA A 187 13.86 -1.99 11.31
N VAL A 188 14.07 -2.54 10.13
CA VAL A 188 13.79 -3.95 9.82
C VAL A 188 15.11 -4.71 9.63
N ASP A 189 15.58 -4.84 8.41
CA ASP A 189 16.89 -5.40 8.06
C ASP A 189 17.94 -4.29 7.84
N ILE A 190 17.46 -3.10 7.53
CA ILE A 190 18.23 -1.85 7.47
C ILE A 190 17.44 -0.73 8.17
N TYR A 191 18.10 0.38 8.48
CA TYR A 191 17.43 1.61 8.87
C TYR A 191 16.99 2.36 7.63
N MET A 192 15.70 2.31 7.31
CA MET A 192 15.12 2.97 6.15
C MET A 192 14.82 4.45 6.43
N ASP A 193 14.88 5.28 5.40
CA ASP A 193 14.39 6.67 5.43
C ASP A 193 12.87 6.70 5.59
N CYS A 194 12.16 5.83 4.89
CA CYS A 194 10.71 5.65 4.99
C CYS A 194 10.34 4.23 4.55
N PRO A 195 9.25 3.65 5.11
CA PRO A 195 8.85 2.30 4.75
C PRO A 195 7.97 2.25 3.50
N SER A 196 7.53 3.41 2.97
CA SER A 196 6.54 3.49 1.88
C SER A 196 7.14 3.68 0.49
N ARG A 197 7.99 4.68 0.28
CA ARG A 197 8.43 5.09 -1.05
C ARG A 197 9.82 4.58 -1.42
N GLU A 198 10.85 5.11 -0.77
CA GLU A 198 12.25 4.82 -1.14
C GLU A 198 12.75 3.53 -0.51
N ARG A 199 12.40 3.29 0.75
CA ARG A 199 12.82 2.11 1.53
C ARG A 199 14.33 1.89 1.48
N ALA A 200 15.09 2.98 1.57
CA ALA A 200 16.53 3.00 1.37
C ALA A 200 17.26 3.31 2.67
N GLY A 201 18.42 2.65 2.85
CA GLY A 201 19.32 2.88 3.98
C GLY A 201 20.24 4.07 3.73
N TRP A 202 19.71 5.28 3.61
CA TRP A 202 20.51 6.49 3.48
C TRP A 202 21.35 6.70 4.72
N LEU A 203 22.63 7.03 4.55
CA LEU A 203 23.57 7.14 5.66
C LEU A 203 23.17 8.19 6.70
N CYS A 204 22.56 9.30 6.27
CA CYS A 204 22.09 10.34 7.17
C CYS A 204 20.94 9.80 8.04
N ASP A 205 19.94 9.20 7.43
CA ASP A 205 18.77 8.63 8.11
C ASP A 205 19.18 7.49 9.03
N SER A 206 20.01 6.58 8.53
CA SER A 206 20.56 5.48 9.32
C SER A 206 21.37 5.94 10.53
N PHE A 207 22.12 7.05 10.39
CA PHE A 207 22.83 7.64 11.51
C PHE A 207 21.90 8.12 12.63
N PHE A 208 20.83 8.82 12.28
CA PHE A 208 19.87 9.29 13.29
C PHE A 208 19.07 8.13 13.90
N THR A 209 18.61 7.21 13.07
CA THR A 209 17.82 6.05 13.52
C THR A 209 18.61 5.15 14.46
N SER A 210 19.90 4.89 14.16
CA SER A 210 20.77 4.10 15.02
C SER A 210 21.01 4.74 16.40
N ARG A 211 20.90 6.06 16.51
CA ARG A 211 21.00 6.75 17.82
C ARG A 211 19.74 6.64 18.65
N VAL A 212 18.61 6.40 18.03
CA VAL A 212 17.33 6.19 18.76
C VAL A 212 17.25 4.79 19.34
N GLU A 213 17.99 3.84 18.76
CA GLU A 213 18.03 2.45 19.22
C GLU A 213 18.67 2.31 20.62
N TYR A 214 19.58 3.21 21.02
CA TYR A 214 20.24 3.21 22.31
C TYR A 214 19.39 3.92 23.36
#